data_96008ff36c7d1e948842c860bcab0f76
#
_entry.id   96008ff36c7d1e948842c860bcab0f76
#
_cell.length_a   1.000
_cell.length_b   1.000
_cell.length_c   1.000
_cell.angle_alpha   90.00
_cell.angle_beta   90.00
_cell.angle_gamma   90.00
#
_symmetry.space_group_name_H-M   'P 1'
#
loop_
_entity.id
_entity.type
_entity.pdbx_description
1 polymer ?
#
loop_
_entity_poly.entity_id
_entity_poly.type
_entity_poly.pdbx_seq_one_letter_code
_entity_poly.pdbx_strand_id
1 'polypeptide(L)'
;MTIAHNEFAALWQLDRSIAYLNHGSYGAVPISVQDVQNTFIDRANSNPNHWFRYELPQLMIEARHIVAYWFGVAPEHFAFVPNASQGVVTAVQALVDDATSRNQRTHLVATSLGYGGVLYGMQHIAFRSSATYAVADLVYPHDVTAETISSRIR
;
A
#
# COMPACT_ATOMS: atom_id res chain seq x y z
N MET A 1 20.97 -9.21 -29.24
CA MET A 1 20.19 -7.99 -29.03
C MET A 1 20.82 -7.27 -27.85
N THR A 2 21.61 -6.21 -28.11
CA THR A 2 22.31 -5.49 -27.04
C THR A 2 21.30 -4.63 -26.31
N ILE A 3 21.03 -4.95 -25.05
CA ILE A 3 20.17 -4.11 -24.20
C ILE A 3 20.91 -2.77 -24.06
N ALA A 4 20.27 -1.69 -24.52
CA ALA A 4 20.84 -0.34 -24.36
C ALA A 4 21.19 -0.13 -22.88
N HIS A 5 22.40 0.36 -22.63
CA HIS A 5 22.91 0.61 -21.29
C HIS A 5 22.02 1.69 -20.65
N ASN A 6 21.08 1.28 -19.80
CA ASN A 6 20.27 2.21 -19.04
C ASN A 6 21.12 2.73 -17.88
N GLU A 7 21.44 4.02 -17.90
CA GLU A 7 22.23 4.69 -16.85
C GLU A 7 21.63 4.50 -15.44
N PHE A 8 20.30 4.41 -15.34
CA PHE A 8 19.62 4.15 -14.08
C PHE A 8 19.84 2.74 -13.54
N ALA A 9 20.21 1.80 -14.40
CA ALA A 9 20.38 0.41 -13.97
C ALA A 9 21.44 0.27 -12.86
N ALA A 10 22.48 1.13 -12.85
CA ALA A 10 23.54 1.13 -11.83
C ALA A 10 23.04 1.52 -10.43
N LEU A 11 21.86 2.12 -10.31
CA LEU A 11 21.30 2.54 -9.03
C LEU A 11 20.70 1.38 -8.20
N TRP A 12 20.57 0.18 -8.79
CA TRP A 12 20.04 -1.02 -8.12
C TRP A 12 21.01 -2.21 -8.24
N GLN A 13 21.00 -3.08 -7.23
CA GLN A 13 21.73 -4.36 -7.22
C GLN A 13 20.92 -5.49 -7.89
N LEU A 14 20.30 -5.20 -9.02
CA LEU A 14 19.55 -6.21 -9.76
C LEU A 14 20.48 -7.12 -10.58
N ASP A 15 20.10 -8.39 -10.72
CA ASP A 15 20.76 -9.32 -11.63
C ASP A 15 20.62 -8.84 -13.07
N ARG A 16 21.77 -8.57 -13.70
CA ARG A 16 21.84 -8.03 -15.07
C ARG A 16 21.52 -9.07 -16.15
N SER A 17 21.46 -10.35 -15.78
CA SER A 17 21.11 -11.42 -16.71
C SER A 17 19.59 -11.51 -16.98
N ILE A 18 18.76 -10.86 -16.14
CA ILE A 18 17.30 -10.84 -16.26
C ILE A 18 16.78 -9.42 -16.49
N ALA A 19 15.68 -9.31 -17.24
CA ALA A 19 14.90 -8.08 -17.34
C ALA A 19 13.86 -8.06 -16.20
N TYR A 20 14.20 -7.42 -15.08
CA TYR A 20 13.29 -7.34 -13.95
C TYR A 20 12.22 -6.27 -14.17
N LEU A 21 10.97 -6.69 -14.33
CA LEU A 21 9.83 -5.81 -14.68
C LEU A 21 8.73 -5.78 -13.60
N ASN A 22 8.92 -6.47 -12.48
CA ASN A 22 7.87 -6.65 -11.47
C ASN A 22 8.07 -5.80 -10.21
N HIS A 23 8.51 -4.55 -10.38
CA HIS A 23 8.65 -3.62 -9.24
C HIS A 23 7.31 -3.29 -8.54
N GLY A 24 6.19 -3.46 -9.23
CA GLY A 24 4.85 -3.24 -8.66
C GLY A 24 4.50 -4.22 -7.55
N SER A 25 4.90 -5.50 -7.69
CA SER A 25 4.66 -6.53 -6.67
C SER A 25 5.82 -6.67 -5.68
N TYR A 26 7.07 -6.61 -6.20
CA TYR A 26 8.28 -6.80 -5.43
C TYR A 26 9.31 -5.76 -5.85
N GLY A 27 9.21 -4.56 -5.28
CA GLY A 27 10.07 -3.44 -5.62
C GLY A 27 11.49 -3.63 -5.10
N ALA A 28 12.49 -3.54 -5.98
CA ALA A 28 13.87 -3.46 -5.55
C ALA A 28 14.16 -2.07 -4.99
N VAL A 29 14.92 -2.01 -3.91
CA VAL A 29 15.31 -0.77 -3.25
C VAL A 29 16.60 -0.24 -3.89
N PRO A 30 16.70 1.06 -4.23
CA PRO A 30 17.94 1.66 -4.72
C PRO A 30 19.10 1.55 -3.72
N ILE A 31 20.33 1.41 -4.19
CA ILE A 31 21.53 1.26 -3.35
C ILE A 31 21.65 2.41 -2.35
N SER A 32 21.48 3.66 -2.80
CA SER A 32 21.55 4.83 -1.92
C SER A 32 20.52 4.83 -0.80
N VAL A 33 19.34 4.25 -1.04
CA VAL A 33 18.29 4.11 -0.02
C VAL A 33 18.63 2.99 0.96
N GLN A 34 19.21 1.87 0.48
CA GLN A 34 19.72 0.79 1.34
C GLN A 34 20.82 1.30 2.28
N ASP A 35 21.74 2.12 1.78
CA ASP A 35 22.83 2.70 2.59
C ASP A 35 22.26 3.57 3.72
N VAL A 36 21.28 4.42 3.43
CA VAL A 36 20.59 5.22 4.45
C VAL A 36 19.85 4.33 5.45
N GLN A 37 19.15 3.28 4.99
CA GLN A 37 18.46 2.33 5.85
C GLN A 37 19.44 1.66 6.83
N ASN A 38 20.60 1.22 6.35
CA ASN A 38 21.65 0.63 7.18
C ASN A 38 22.13 1.62 8.25
N THR A 39 22.33 2.90 7.90
CA THR A 39 22.67 3.95 8.87
C THR A 39 21.63 4.08 9.99
N PHE A 40 20.35 3.99 9.68
CA PHE A 40 19.28 4.03 10.69
C PHE A 40 19.26 2.77 11.55
N ILE A 41 19.53 1.61 10.97
CA ILE A 41 19.65 0.35 11.72
C ILE A 41 20.81 0.43 12.72
N ASP A 42 21.96 0.94 12.32
CA ASP A 42 23.11 1.11 13.21
C ASP A 42 22.85 2.09 14.33
N ARG A 43 22.18 3.22 14.04
CA ARG A 43 21.77 4.20 15.07
C ARG A 43 20.79 3.57 16.06
N ALA A 44 19.80 2.82 15.56
CA ALA A 44 18.83 2.14 16.41
C ALA A 44 19.50 1.11 17.34
N ASN A 45 20.48 0.37 16.83
CA ASN A 45 21.21 -0.65 17.59
C ASN A 45 22.21 -0.04 18.58
N SER A 46 22.77 1.14 18.30
CA SER A 46 23.75 1.79 19.18
C SER A 46 23.13 2.29 20.48
N ASN A 47 21.89 2.78 20.44
CA ASN A 47 21.13 3.20 21.63
C ASN A 47 19.63 3.04 21.40
N PRO A 48 19.08 1.82 21.51
CA PRO A 48 17.67 1.55 21.19
C PRO A 48 16.68 2.41 22.01
N ASN A 49 16.97 2.62 23.30
CA ASN A 49 16.08 3.40 24.15
C ASN A 49 15.98 4.87 23.70
N HIS A 50 17.11 5.49 23.37
CA HIS A 50 17.15 6.85 22.83
C HIS A 50 16.49 6.92 21.45
N TRP A 51 16.84 5.96 20.58
CA TRP A 51 16.28 5.86 19.23
C TRP A 51 14.76 5.82 19.22
N PHE A 52 14.14 4.85 19.88
CA PHE A 52 12.69 4.66 19.84
C PHE A 52 11.91 5.74 20.59
N ARG A 53 12.51 6.37 21.62
CA ARG A 53 11.80 7.39 22.42
C ARG A 53 11.94 8.80 21.87
N TYR A 54 13.05 9.12 21.23
CA TYR A 54 13.36 10.50 20.88
C TYR A 54 13.64 10.71 19.40
N GLU A 55 14.45 9.87 18.76
CA GLU A 55 14.85 10.10 17.38
C GLU A 55 13.79 9.64 16.38
N LEU A 56 13.35 8.39 16.45
CA LEU A 56 12.40 7.81 15.50
C LEU A 56 11.08 8.60 15.40
N PRO A 57 10.44 9.06 16.50
CA PRO A 57 9.21 9.85 16.37
C PRO A 57 9.40 11.13 15.56
N GLN A 58 10.53 11.84 15.72
CA GLN A 58 10.81 13.06 14.96
C GLN A 58 11.05 12.76 13.48
N LEU A 59 11.86 11.74 13.18
CA LEU A 59 12.12 11.30 11.80
C LEU A 59 10.84 10.86 11.09
N MET A 60 9.93 10.19 11.79
CA MET A 60 8.63 9.78 11.24
C MET A 60 7.73 10.98 10.95
N ILE A 61 7.76 12.02 11.79
CA ILE A 61 7.03 13.26 11.53
C ILE A 61 7.60 13.96 10.29
N GLU A 62 8.91 14.11 10.20
CA GLU A 62 9.59 14.73 9.06
C GLU A 62 9.30 13.98 7.75
N ALA A 63 9.46 12.65 7.76
CA ALA A 63 9.15 11.81 6.60
C ALA A 63 7.69 11.94 6.17
N ARG A 64 6.76 11.99 7.12
CA ARG A 64 5.33 12.19 6.85
C ARG A 64 5.06 13.54 6.17
N HIS A 65 5.67 14.62 6.64
CA HIS A 65 5.54 15.93 6.01
C HIS A 65 6.04 15.95 4.57
N ILE A 66 7.22 15.37 4.33
CA ILE A 66 7.81 15.31 2.97
C ILE A 66 6.91 14.51 2.02
N VAL A 67 6.45 13.34 2.43
CA VAL A 67 5.66 12.46 1.55
C VAL A 67 4.25 13.01 1.36
N ALA A 68 3.60 13.56 2.39
CA ALA A 68 2.30 14.22 2.28
C ALA A 68 2.35 15.40 1.31
N TYR A 69 3.42 16.20 1.35
CA TYR A 69 3.64 17.28 0.39
C TYR A 69 3.69 16.78 -1.06
N TRP A 70 4.36 15.66 -1.31
CA TRP A 70 4.42 15.03 -2.64
C TRP A 70 3.05 14.61 -3.17
N PHE A 71 2.17 14.15 -2.28
CA PHE A 71 0.80 13.76 -2.62
C PHE A 71 -0.18 14.94 -2.60
N GLY A 72 0.26 16.16 -2.26
CA GLY A 72 -0.61 17.34 -2.18
C GLY A 72 -1.67 17.25 -1.09
N VAL A 73 -1.39 16.52 0.00
CA VAL A 73 -2.30 16.37 1.16
C VAL A 73 -1.67 16.96 2.42
N ALA A 74 -2.51 17.37 3.37
CA ALA A 74 -2.01 17.82 4.66
C ALA A 74 -1.41 16.64 5.46
N PRO A 75 -0.29 16.84 6.19
CA PRO A 75 0.40 15.76 6.89
C PRO A 75 -0.46 15.01 7.91
N GLU A 76 -1.44 15.66 8.51
CA GLU A 76 -2.42 15.06 9.42
C GLU A 76 -3.38 14.06 8.73
N HIS A 77 -3.53 14.16 7.41
CA HIS A 77 -4.33 13.24 6.60
C HIS A 77 -3.50 12.15 5.92
N PHE A 78 -2.23 12.02 6.30
CA PHE A 78 -1.32 11.02 5.75
C PHE A 78 -0.77 10.10 6.85
N ALA A 79 -0.76 8.80 6.58
CA ALA A 79 -0.16 7.80 7.46
C ALA A 79 0.62 6.76 6.65
N PHE A 80 1.75 6.32 7.18
CA PHE A 80 2.46 5.18 6.65
C PHE A 80 1.79 3.88 7.09
N VAL A 81 1.72 2.93 6.19
CA VAL A 81 1.24 1.56 6.43
C VAL A 81 2.27 0.56 5.93
N PRO A 82 2.38 -0.63 6.52
CA PRO A 82 3.36 -1.63 6.11
C PRO A 82 3.20 -2.10 4.65
N ASN A 83 1.96 -2.15 4.17
CA ASN A 83 1.62 -2.53 2.79
C ASN A 83 0.19 -2.10 2.44
N ALA A 84 -0.13 -2.13 1.14
CA ALA A 84 -1.44 -1.73 0.62
C ALA A 84 -2.59 -2.60 1.17
N SER A 85 -2.38 -3.90 1.34
CA SER A 85 -3.42 -4.80 1.88
C SER A 85 -3.85 -4.39 3.28
N GLN A 86 -2.89 -4.14 4.16
CA GLN A 86 -3.18 -3.66 5.52
C GLN A 86 -3.81 -2.28 5.52
N GLY A 87 -3.31 -1.37 4.66
CA GLY A 87 -3.89 -0.02 4.52
C GLY A 87 -5.36 -0.06 4.12
N VAL A 88 -5.70 -0.82 3.08
CA VAL A 88 -7.08 -0.96 2.60
C VAL A 88 -7.98 -1.61 3.67
N VAL A 89 -7.53 -2.72 4.27
CA VAL A 89 -8.31 -3.42 5.31
C VAL A 89 -8.56 -2.50 6.52
N THR A 90 -7.55 -1.74 6.96
CA THR A 90 -7.71 -0.77 8.05
C THR A 90 -8.72 0.32 7.70
N ALA A 91 -8.65 0.88 6.49
CA ALA A 91 -9.57 1.92 6.04
C ALA A 91 -11.02 1.39 5.94
N VAL A 92 -11.20 0.20 5.34
CA VAL A 92 -12.51 -0.43 5.20
C VAL A 92 -13.11 -0.76 6.58
N GLN A 93 -12.30 -1.30 7.51
CA GLN A 93 -12.76 -1.57 8.87
C GLN A 93 -13.24 -0.28 9.57
N ALA A 94 -12.45 0.80 9.48
CA ALA A 94 -12.82 2.08 10.07
C ALA A 94 -14.14 2.64 9.52
N LEU A 95 -14.35 2.53 8.19
CA LEU A 95 -15.60 2.96 7.55
C LEU A 95 -16.81 2.12 8.00
N VAL A 96 -16.63 0.80 8.14
CA VAL A 96 -17.69 -0.10 8.62
C VAL A 96 -18.03 0.18 10.09
N ASP A 97 -17.00 0.41 10.92
CA ASP A 97 -17.19 0.73 12.35
C ASP A 97 -17.90 2.08 12.53
N ASP A 98 -17.51 3.10 11.75
CA ASP A 98 -18.17 4.40 11.75
C ASP A 98 -19.65 4.30 11.32
N ALA A 99 -19.95 3.60 10.22
CA ALA A 99 -21.31 3.36 9.76
C ALA A 99 -22.14 2.60 10.82
N THR A 100 -21.55 1.59 11.43
CA THR A 100 -22.19 0.81 12.51
C THR A 100 -22.52 1.71 13.71
N SER A 101 -21.62 2.59 14.10
CA SER A 101 -21.85 3.54 15.20
C SER A 101 -23.00 4.49 14.94
N ARG A 102 -23.29 4.77 13.67
CA ARG A 102 -24.42 5.58 13.20
C ARG A 102 -25.67 4.76 12.89
N ASN A 103 -25.67 3.47 13.21
CA ASN A 103 -26.77 2.54 12.90
C ASN A 103 -27.10 2.46 11.39
N GLN A 104 -26.07 2.58 10.54
CA GLN A 104 -26.15 2.48 9.09
C GLN A 104 -25.70 1.11 8.60
N ARG A 105 -26.35 0.61 7.55
CA ARG A 105 -25.92 -0.62 6.87
C ARG A 105 -24.81 -0.31 5.88
N THR A 106 -23.81 -1.18 5.83
CA THR A 106 -22.68 -1.07 4.90
C THR A 106 -22.72 -2.21 3.89
N HIS A 107 -22.50 -1.87 2.62
CA HIS A 107 -22.35 -2.83 1.53
C HIS A 107 -20.93 -2.68 0.97
N LEU A 108 -20.13 -3.74 1.08
CA LEU A 108 -18.79 -3.80 0.54
C LEU A 108 -18.84 -4.46 -0.84
N VAL A 109 -18.37 -3.77 -1.84
CA VAL A 109 -18.28 -4.30 -3.21
C VAL A 109 -16.83 -4.27 -3.66
N ALA A 110 -16.36 -5.38 -4.21
CA ALA A 110 -15.05 -5.50 -4.83
C ALA A 110 -15.19 -6.04 -6.25
N THR A 111 -14.11 -6.01 -7.03
CA THR A 111 -14.05 -6.66 -8.33
C THR A 111 -13.25 -7.97 -8.25
N SER A 112 -13.59 -8.97 -9.07
CA SER A 112 -12.85 -10.25 -9.14
C SER A 112 -11.38 -10.08 -9.55
N LEU A 113 -11.03 -8.94 -10.15
CA LEU A 113 -9.65 -8.59 -10.52
C LEU A 113 -8.86 -7.97 -9.34
N GLY A 114 -9.48 -7.80 -8.19
CA GLY A 114 -8.82 -7.27 -7.00
C GLY A 114 -7.75 -8.22 -6.45
N TYR A 115 -6.76 -7.66 -5.72
CA TYR A 115 -5.75 -8.45 -5.06
C TYR A 115 -6.35 -9.34 -3.97
N GLY A 116 -6.05 -10.64 -4.00
CA GLY A 116 -6.67 -11.64 -3.12
C GLY A 116 -6.60 -11.31 -1.64
N GLY A 117 -5.47 -10.78 -1.14
CA GLY A 117 -5.33 -10.37 0.25
C GLY A 117 -6.31 -9.26 0.68
N VAL A 118 -6.63 -8.33 -0.24
CA VAL A 118 -7.65 -7.29 -0.01
C VAL A 118 -9.05 -7.90 -0.04
N LEU A 119 -9.34 -8.75 -1.02
CA LEU A 119 -10.66 -9.39 -1.15
C LEU A 119 -11.01 -10.22 0.10
N TYR A 120 -10.08 -11.06 0.55
CA TYR A 120 -10.25 -11.84 1.79
C TYR A 120 -10.39 -10.97 3.02
N GLY A 121 -9.62 -9.87 3.11
CA GLY A 121 -9.75 -8.90 4.19
C GLY A 121 -11.14 -8.26 4.26
N MET A 122 -11.66 -7.80 3.12
CA MET A 122 -13.01 -7.23 3.02
C MET A 122 -14.09 -8.26 3.35
N GLN A 123 -13.97 -9.49 2.86
CA GLN A 123 -14.88 -10.59 3.17
C GLN A 123 -14.88 -10.90 4.68
N HIS A 124 -13.70 -10.92 5.30
CA HIS A 124 -13.56 -11.13 6.74
C HIS A 124 -14.23 -10.01 7.55
N ILE A 125 -14.05 -8.75 7.16
CA ILE A 125 -14.72 -7.60 7.80
C ILE A 125 -16.23 -7.76 7.71
N ALA A 126 -16.78 -8.08 6.53
CA ALA A 126 -18.21 -8.30 6.37
C ALA A 126 -18.72 -9.45 7.25
N PHE A 127 -18.00 -10.55 7.33
CA PHE A 127 -18.35 -11.69 8.19
C PHE A 127 -18.35 -11.33 9.68
N ARG A 128 -17.48 -10.43 10.13
CA ARG A 128 -17.34 -10.01 11.53
C ARG A 128 -18.25 -8.85 11.93
N SER A 129 -18.88 -8.22 10.97
CA SER A 129 -19.76 -7.06 11.14
C SER A 129 -21.16 -7.33 10.60
N SER A 130 -22.01 -6.31 10.60
CA SER A 130 -23.33 -6.35 9.93
C SER A 130 -23.27 -5.94 8.45
N ALA A 131 -22.07 -5.78 7.88
CA ALA A 131 -21.87 -5.41 6.48
C ALA A 131 -22.16 -6.61 5.56
N THR A 132 -22.62 -6.34 4.35
CA THR A 132 -22.70 -7.33 3.28
C THR A 132 -21.47 -7.22 2.37
N TYR A 133 -21.12 -8.30 1.68
CA TYR A 133 -20.00 -8.35 0.75
C TYR A 133 -20.43 -8.97 -0.57
N ALA A 134 -20.07 -8.31 -1.68
CA ALA A 134 -20.29 -8.81 -3.02
C ALA A 134 -19.04 -8.62 -3.88
N VAL A 135 -18.84 -9.49 -4.86
CA VAL A 135 -17.79 -9.40 -5.85
C VAL A 135 -18.43 -9.22 -7.22
N ALA A 136 -18.12 -8.12 -7.89
CA ALA A 136 -18.45 -7.91 -9.29
C ALA A 136 -17.48 -8.73 -10.13
N ASP A 137 -18.00 -9.71 -10.83
CA ASP A 137 -17.19 -10.59 -11.69
C ASP A 137 -16.83 -9.88 -13.00
N LEU A 138 -15.53 -9.80 -13.29
CA LEU A 138 -14.97 -9.15 -14.47
C LEU A 138 -13.99 -10.09 -15.16
N VAL A 139 -14.11 -10.21 -16.48
CA VAL A 139 -13.23 -11.04 -17.31
C VAL A 139 -12.21 -10.16 -18.03
N TYR A 140 -10.94 -10.32 -17.69
CA TYR A 140 -9.85 -9.62 -18.39
C TYR A 140 -9.58 -10.26 -19.76
N PRO A 141 -9.33 -9.47 -20.82
CA PRO A 141 -9.36 -8.01 -20.90
C PRO A 141 -10.73 -7.41 -21.28
N HIS A 142 -11.77 -8.22 -21.49
CA HIS A 142 -13.01 -7.83 -22.17
C HIS A 142 -13.89 -6.91 -21.32
N ASP A 143 -13.93 -7.13 -20.00
CA ASP A 143 -14.81 -6.38 -19.06
C ASP A 143 -14.13 -5.18 -18.40
N VAL A 144 -12.92 -4.78 -18.86
CA VAL A 144 -12.13 -3.71 -18.22
C VAL A 144 -12.40 -2.34 -18.86
N THR A 145 -13.66 -2.03 -19.10
CA THR A 145 -14.09 -0.68 -19.53
C THR A 145 -14.82 0.01 -18.37
N ALA A 146 -14.75 1.34 -18.32
CA ALA A 146 -15.44 2.12 -17.29
C ALA A 146 -16.96 1.84 -17.28
N GLU A 147 -17.56 1.62 -18.44
CA GLU A 147 -18.97 1.33 -18.61
C GLU A 147 -19.33 -0.05 -18.02
N THR A 148 -18.57 -1.10 -18.37
CA THR A 148 -18.79 -2.45 -17.88
C THR A 148 -18.61 -2.52 -16.36
N ILE A 149 -17.52 -1.92 -15.83
CA ILE A 149 -17.26 -1.87 -14.39
C ILE A 149 -18.40 -1.16 -13.68
N SER A 150 -18.83 0.01 -14.15
CA SER A 150 -19.92 0.77 -13.54
C SER A 150 -21.23 -0.02 -13.54
N SER A 151 -21.54 -0.77 -14.61
CA SER A 151 -22.78 -1.55 -14.71
C SER A 151 -22.80 -2.76 -13.77
N ARG A 152 -21.62 -3.33 -13.46
CA ARG A 152 -21.49 -4.50 -12.56
C ARG A 152 -21.47 -4.16 -11.07
N ILE A 153 -21.17 -2.91 -10.74
CA ILE A 153 -21.11 -2.43 -9.33
C ILE A 153 -22.43 -1.84 -8.88
N ARG A 154 -23.33 -1.49 -9.79
CA ARG A 154 -24.70 -1.00 -9.48
C ARG A 154 -25.65 -2.15 -9.14
#